data_9a6ecf1604b07759668125025c4d5550
#
_entry.id   9a6ecf1604b07759668125025c4d5550
#
_cell.length_a   1.000
_cell.length_b   1.000
_cell.length_c   1.000
_cell.angle_alpha   90.00
_cell.angle_beta   90.00
_cell.angle_gamma   90.00
#
_symmetry.space_group_name_H-M   'P 1'
#
loop_
_entity.id
_entity.type
_entity.pdbx_description
1 polymer ?
#
loop_
_entity_poly.entity_id
_entity_poly.type
_entity_poly.pdbx_seq_one_letter_code
_entity_poly.pdbx_strand_id
1 'polypeptide(L)'
;MVTIDQAMRGVAQYADNEIIPHLPTGKGIGAGIALALIMDGGKSRILELKDHPAVQMMGIMDAEGNIDLDRLYNAARTQVDGKKIPLTIPVIGELRFDVNDVDRLYKYIQEA
;
A
#
# COMPACT_ATOMS: atom_id res chain seq x y z
N MET A 1 13.96 -8.36 -3.10
CA MET A 1 12.93 -8.71 -2.07
C MET A 1 12.90 -7.63 -1.00
N VAL A 2 11.73 -7.22 -0.59
CA VAL A 2 11.55 -6.32 0.55
C VAL A 2 10.79 -7.04 1.66
N THR A 3 11.03 -6.65 2.91
CA THR A 3 10.28 -7.20 4.05
C THR A 3 8.90 -6.54 4.14
N ILE A 4 7.98 -7.18 4.85
CA ILE A 4 6.67 -6.59 5.12
C ILE A 4 6.83 -5.27 5.90
N ASP A 5 7.75 -5.21 6.86
CA ASP A 5 7.99 -4.00 7.64
C ASP A 5 8.48 -2.84 6.75
N GLN A 6 9.37 -3.12 5.81
CA GLN A 6 9.81 -2.13 4.82
C GLN A 6 8.66 -1.65 3.95
N ALA A 7 7.84 -2.56 3.44
CA ALA A 7 6.68 -2.22 2.62
C ALA A 7 5.69 -1.34 3.42
N MET A 8 5.43 -1.68 4.66
CA MET A 8 4.54 -0.90 5.52
C MET A 8 5.10 0.50 5.83
N ARG A 9 6.41 0.61 6.07
CA ARG A 9 7.05 1.92 6.25
C ARG A 9 6.90 2.78 5.00
N GLY A 10 7.11 2.22 3.82
CA GLY A 10 6.94 2.93 2.55
C GLY A 10 5.51 3.42 2.35
N VAL A 11 4.52 2.58 2.63
CA VAL A 11 3.11 2.95 2.56
C VAL A 11 2.78 4.07 3.54
N ALA A 12 3.28 3.98 4.78
CA ALA A 12 3.06 5.02 5.79
C ALA A 12 3.68 6.36 5.37
N GLN A 13 4.89 6.35 4.85
CA GLN A 13 5.56 7.56 4.36
C GLN A 13 4.82 8.17 3.15
N TYR A 14 4.35 7.33 2.23
CA TYR A 14 3.53 7.77 1.12
C TYR A 14 2.27 8.49 1.61
N ALA A 15 1.56 7.90 2.56
CA ALA A 15 0.35 8.50 3.11
C ALA A 15 0.65 9.82 3.83
N ASP A 16 1.71 9.88 4.62
CA ASP A 16 2.11 11.08 5.36
C ASP A 16 2.50 12.24 4.43
N ASN A 17 3.12 11.95 3.30
CA ASN A 17 3.62 12.98 2.38
C ASN A 17 2.64 13.32 1.26
N GLU A 18 1.87 12.35 0.77
CA GLU A 18 1.06 12.48 -0.45
C GLU A 18 -0.44 12.53 -0.18
N ILE A 19 -0.91 12.06 0.97
CA ILE A 19 -2.34 12.00 1.27
C ILE A 19 -2.73 12.97 2.37
N ILE A 20 -2.12 12.84 3.54
CA ILE A 20 -2.52 13.59 4.75
C ILE A 20 -2.37 15.10 4.58
N PRO A 21 -1.29 15.64 3.99
CA PRO A 21 -1.14 17.09 3.82
C PRO A 21 -2.22 17.74 2.94
N HIS A 22 -2.85 16.95 2.07
CA HIS A 22 -3.89 17.44 1.16
C HIS A 22 -5.31 17.34 1.74
N LEU A 23 -5.46 16.82 2.96
CA LEU A 23 -6.75 16.73 3.63
C LEU A 23 -7.13 18.06 4.27
N PRO A 24 -8.45 18.36 4.38
CA PRO A 24 -8.91 19.54 5.10
C PRO A 24 -8.43 19.56 6.55
N THR A 25 -8.23 20.77 7.09
CA THR A 25 -7.82 20.97 8.48
C THR A 25 -8.75 20.23 9.44
N GLY A 26 -8.18 19.50 10.38
CA GLY A 26 -8.91 18.66 11.34
C GLY A 26 -9.08 17.21 10.89
N LYS A 27 -9.16 16.94 9.59
CA LYS A 27 -9.18 15.54 9.11
C LYS A 27 -7.81 14.89 9.14
N GLY A 28 -6.74 15.67 9.05
CA GLY A 28 -5.37 15.15 9.06
C GLY A 28 -5.02 14.37 10.33
N ILE A 29 -5.46 14.83 11.50
CA ILE A 29 -5.21 14.14 12.77
C ILE A 29 -5.98 12.82 12.81
N GLY A 30 -7.27 12.86 12.46
CA GLY A 30 -8.10 11.65 12.41
C GLY A 30 -7.60 10.64 11.39
N ALA A 31 -7.15 11.11 10.22
CA ALA A 31 -6.56 10.26 9.19
C ALA A 31 -5.27 9.60 9.68
N GLY A 32 -4.42 10.33 10.38
CA GLY A 32 -3.19 9.77 10.96
C GLY A 32 -3.46 8.67 11.97
N ILE A 33 -4.43 8.86 12.84
CA ILE A 33 -4.86 7.83 13.81
C ILE A 33 -5.44 6.62 13.10
N ALA A 34 -6.33 6.83 12.13
CA ALA A 34 -6.94 5.75 11.35
C ALA A 34 -5.88 4.94 10.59
N LEU A 35 -4.92 5.62 9.97
CA LEU A 35 -3.82 4.99 9.27
C LEU A 35 -2.97 4.14 10.21
N ALA A 36 -2.63 4.66 11.39
CA ALA A 36 -1.87 3.92 12.39
C ALA A 36 -2.59 2.62 12.81
N LEU A 37 -3.91 2.68 13.01
CA LEU A 37 -4.71 1.50 13.34
C LEU A 37 -4.74 0.48 12.20
N ILE A 38 -4.89 0.95 10.96
CA ILE A 38 -4.86 0.08 9.78
C ILE A 38 -3.50 -0.59 9.64
N MET A 39 -2.42 0.14 9.83
CA MET A 39 -1.07 -0.39 9.73
C MET A 39 -0.77 -1.41 10.83
N ASP A 40 -1.27 -1.19 12.04
CA ASP A 40 -1.09 -2.12 13.15
C ASP A 40 -1.74 -3.49 12.88
N GLY A 41 -2.95 -3.49 12.31
CA GLY A 41 -3.64 -4.72 11.91
C GLY A 41 -3.21 -5.28 10.56
N GLY A 42 -2.62 -4.44 9.71
CA GLY A 42 -2.32 -4.77 8.31
C GLY A 42 -1.22 -5.81 8.15
N LYS A 43 -0.22 -5.82 9.03
CA LYS A 43 0.90 -6.78 8.96
C LYS A 43 0.41 -8.23 9.03
N SER A 44 -0.49 -8.53 9.95
CA SER A 44 -1.04 -9.88 10.08
C SER A 44 -1.83 -10.29 8.84
N ARG A 45 -2.60 -9.36 8.27
CA ARG A 45 -3.38 -9.64 7.05
C ARG A 45 -2.48 -9.89 5.86
N ILE A 46 -1.40 -9.13 5.71
CA ILE A 46 -0.43 -9.33 4.64
C ILE A 46 0.27 -10.69 4.80
N LEU A 47 0.63 -11.06 6.03
CA LEU A 47 1.23 -12.37 6.29
C LEU A 47 0.31 -13.53 5.92
N GLU A 48 -1.00 -13.38 6.10
CA GLU A 48 -1.97 -14.41 5.69
C GLU A 48 -1.99 -14.59 4.17
N LEU A 49 -1.69 -13.54 3.40
CA LEU A 49 -1.68 -13.61 1.94
C LEU A 49 -0.57 -14.50 1.38
N LYS A 50 0.49 -14.78 2.13
CA LYS A 50 1.58 -15.64 1.65
C LYS A 50 1.11 -17.04 1.27
N ASP A 51 0.06 -17.54 1.92
CA ASP A 51 -0.52 -18.86 1.65
C ASP A 51 -1.64 -18.83 0.61
N HIS A 52 -2.00 -17.64 0.12
CA HIS A 52 -3.04 -17.50 -0.89
C HIS A 52 -2.56 -18.06 -2.24
N PRO A 53 -3.33 -18.94 -2.91
CA PRO A 53 -2.90 -19.57 -4.17
C PRO A 53 -2.50 -18.58 -5.26
N ALA A 54 -3.24 -17.50 -5.43
CA ALA A 54 -2.94 -16.49 -6.45
C ALA A 54 -1.60 -15.78 -6.17
N VAL A 55 -1.33 -15.47 -4.91
CA VAL A 55 -0.07 -14.83 -4.50
C VAL A 55 1.11 -15.77 -4.74
N GLN A 56 0.95 -17.06 -4.42
CA GLN A 56 1.97 -18.07 -4.69
C GLN A 56 2.21 -18.27 -6.18
N MET A 57 1.17 -18.32 -6.98
CA MET A 57 1.28 -18.49 -8.44
C MET A 57 1.99 -17.30 -9.09
N MET A 58 1.75 -16.10 -8.61
CA MET A 58 2.39 -14.89 -9.15
C MET A 58 3.82 -14.69 -8.63
N GLY A 59 4.22 -15.43 -7.61
CA GLY A 59 5.55 -15.31 -7.01
C GLY A 59 5.79 -13.97 -6.32
N ILE A 60 4.74 -13.30 -5.85
CA ILE A 60 4.83 -12.00 -5.20
C ILE A 60 5.44 -12.09 -3.81
N MET A 61 5.14 -13.18 -3.09
CA MET A 61 5.66 -13.40 -1.74
C MET A 61 6.34 -14.75 -1.64
N ASP A 62 7.42 -14.81 -0.84
CA ASP A 62 8.09 -16.08 -0.53
C ASP A 62 7.49 -16.73 0.74
N ALA A 63 8.02 -17.91 1.10
CA ALA A 63 7.54 -18.63 2.26
C ALA A 63 7.81 -17.91 3.60
N GLU A 64 8.74 -16.97 3.61
CA GLU A 64 9.13 -16.19 4.79
C GLU A 64 8.35 -14.87 4.90
N GLY A 65 7.49 -14.58 3.91
CA GLY A 65 6.70 -13.37 3.88
C GLY A 65 7.40 -12.17 3.26
N ASN A 66 8.56 -12.35 2.64
CA ASN A 66 9.21 -11.30 1.88
C ASN A 66 8.49 -11.06 0.56
N ILE A 67 8.50 -9.81 0.10
CA ILE A 67 7.73 -9.37 -1.07
C ILE A 67 8.69 -9.11 -2.23
N ASP A 68 8.39 -9.69 -3.41
CA ASP A 68 9.01 -9.30 -4.66
C ASP A 68 8.35 -8.01 -5.13
N LEU A 69 8.98 -6.88 -4.83
CA LEU A 69 8.40 -5.57 -5.08
C LEU A 69 8.18 -5.32 -6.59
N ASP A 70 9.09 -5.80 -7.44
CA ASP A 70 8.97 -5.61 -8.89
C ASP A 70 7.79 -6.37 -9.47
N ARG A 71 7.54 -7.60 -9.00
CA ARG A 71 6.38 -8.37 -9.41
C ARG A 71 5.08 -7.76 -8.91
N LEU A 72 5.06 -7.29 -7.68
CA LEU A 72 3.92 -6.59 -7.12
C LEU A 72 3.63 -5.30 -7.89
N TYR A 73 4.65 -4.52 -8.21
CA TYR A 73 4.56 -3.30 -8.98
C TYR A 73 3.97 -3.56 -10.37
N ASN A 74 4.48 -4.55 -11.09
CA ASN A 74 3.98 -4.89 -12.41
C ASN A 74 2.53 -5.38 -12.38
N ALA A 75 2.16 -6.18 -11.38
CA ALA A 75 0.79 -6.63 -11.19
C ALA A 75 -0.15 -5.45 -10.90
N ALA A 76 0.25 -4.53 -10.02
CA ALA A 76 -0.53 -3.36 -9.70
C ALA A 76 -0.70 -2.43 -10.90
N ARG A 77 0.35 -2.20 -11.68
CA ARG A 77 0.26 -1.38 -12.91
C ARG A 77 -0.71 -1.97 -13.91
N THR A 78 -0.68 -3.28 -14.09
CA THR A 78 -1.60 -3.97 -15.01
C THR A 78 -3.05 -3.77 -14.58
N GLN A 79 -3.34 -3.80 -13.28
CA GLN A 79 -4.69 -3.61 -12.76
C GLN A 79 -5.20 -2.18 -12.89
N VAL A 80 -4.32 -1.18 -12.80
CA VAL A 80 -4.72 0.24 -12.83
C VAL A 80 -4.48 0.91 -14.19
N ASP A 81 -3.95 0.19 -15.18
CA ASP A 81 -3.62 0.75 -16.49
C ASP A 81 -4.86 1.32 -17.16
N GLY A 82 -4.81 2.62 -17.51
CA GLY A 82 -5.92 3.33 -18.10
C GLY A 82 -7.14 3.52 -17.21
N LYS A 83 -7.06 3.20 -15.92
CA LYS A 83 -8.18 3.26 -14.98
C LYS A 83 -7.80 4.06 -13.73
N LYS A 84 -8.82 4.60 -13.07
CA LYS A 84 -8.70 5.15 -11.71
C LYS A 84 -9.50 4.25 -10.79
N ILE A 85 -8.83 3.60 -9.83
CA ILE A 85 -9.48 2.69 -8.91
C ILE A 85 -9.93 3.49 -7.67
N PRO A 86 -11.23 3.49 -7.35
CA PRO A 86 -11.70 4.16 -6.14
C PRO A 86 -11.33 3.32 -4.91
N LEU A 87 -10.75 3.99 -3.89
CA LEU A 87 -10.46 3.39 -2.60
C LEU A 87 -11.19 4.17 -1.53
N THR A 88 -12.00 3.49 -0.72
CA THR A 88 -12.68 4.09 0.42
C THR A 88 -11.89 3.79 1.68
N ILE A 89 -11.38 4.84 2.33
CA ILE A 89 -10.59 4.73 3.54
C ILE A 89 -11.34 5.41 4.68
N PRO A 90 -11.52 4.76 5.84
CA PRO A 90 -12.18 5.39 6.99
C PRO A 90 -11.52 6.73 7.34
N VAL A 91 -12.33 7.74 7.65
CA VAL A 91 -11.94 9.12 7.99
C VAL A 91 -11.45 9.94 6.78
N ILE A 92 -10.67 9.34 5.88
CA ILE A 92 -10.11 10.02 4.71
C ILE A 92 -11.18 10.20 3.62
N GLY A 93 -12.03 9.19 3.43
CA GLY A 93 -13.05 9.17 2.40
C GLY A 93 -12.61 8.43 1.14
N GLU A 94 -13.17 8.78 -0.01
CA GLU A 94 -12.84 8.15 -1.27
C GLU A 94 -11.59 8.77 -1.90
N LEU A 95 -10.62 7.94 -2.23
CA LEU A 95 -9.43 8.30 -2.99
C LEU A 95 -9.47 7.59 -4.34
N ARG A 96 -8.93 8.22 -5.38
CA ARG A 96 -8.78 7.62 -6.69
C ARG A 96 -7.32 7.34 -6.94
N PHE A 97 -7.03 6.08 -7.23
CA PHE A 97 -5.67 5.56 -7.38
C PHE A 97 -5.40 5.25 -8.85
N ASP A 98 -4.38 5.87 -9.43
CA ASP A 98 -4.00 5.65 -10.83
C ASP A 98 -2.56 5.12 -10.95
N VAL A 99 -2.08 4.95 -12.18
CA VAL A 99 -0.74 4.42 -12.43
C VAL A 99 0.36 5.32 -11.87
N ASN A 100 0.15 6.63 -11.81
CA ASN A 100 1.13 7.55 -11.23
C ASN A 100 1.25 7.35 -9.71
N ASP A 101 0.16 7.04 -9.05
CA ASP A 101 0.17 6.72 -7.63
C ASP A 101 0.90 5.40 -7.36
N VAL A 102 0.72 4.40 -8.23
CA VAL A 102 1.48 3.14 -8.16
C VAL A 102 2.97 3.40 -8.27
N ASP A 103 3.39 4.24 -9.22
CA ASP A 103 4.81 4.56 -9.42
C ASP A 103 5.40 5.29 -8.22
N ARG A 104 4.66 6.23 -7.62
CA ARG A 104 5.10 6.93 -6.41
C ARG A 104 5.20 5.99 -5.22
N LEU A 105 4.20 5.15 -5.01
CA LEU A 105 4.18 4.19 -3.92
C LEU A 105 5.35 3.20 -4.02
N TYR A 106 5.65 2.73 -5.23
CA TYR A 106 6.80 1.87 -5.48
C TYR A 106 8.10 2.52 -4.99
N LYS A 107 8.32 3.79 -5.33
CA LYS A 107 9.52 4.52 -4.90
C LYS A 107 9.59 4.66 -3.39
N TYR A 108 8.48 4.99 -2.72
CA TYR A 108 8.45 5.10 -1.27
C TYR A 108 8.81 3.78 -0.60
N ILE A 109 8.30 2.68 -1.10
CA ILE A 109 8.62 1.34 -0.56
C ILE A 109 10.09 0.99 -0.84
N GLN A 110 10.57 1.28 -2.04
CA GLN A 110 11.94 0.97 -2.44
C GLN A 110 12.96 1.73 -1.58
N GLU A 111 12.66 2.96 -1.20
CA GLU A 111 13.54 3.84 -0.43
C GLU A 111 13.34 3.73 1.09
N ALA A 112 12.34 3.00 1.52
CA ALA A 112 12.01 2.88 2.95
C ALA A 112 13.03 2.07 3.76
#